data_bd7d12099f908bcac13ac953df92a938
#
_entry.id   bd7d12099f908bcac13ac953df92a938
#
_cell.length_a   1.000
_cell.length_b   1.000
_cell.length_c   1.000
_cell.angle_alpha   90.00
_cell.angle_beta   90.00
_cell.angle_gamma   90.00
#
_symmetry.space_group_name_H-M   'P 1'
#
loop_
_entity.id
_entity.type
_entity.pdbx_description
1 polymer ?
#
loop_
_entity_poly.entity_id
_entity_poly.type
_entity_poly.pdbx_seq_one_letter_code
_entity_poly.pdbx_strand_id
1 'polypeptide(L)'
;LSSIEGAAVTAVRVEGVLHEFSPIPGAMEDTTDLILNLKRVPLKMHVDHPKTLLLRTSEPGEVRAKHITPDPDIEILDPEAYIATLGAGSTLAVEMRVKPGRGYVSADKNFDEDLSIGWIPLDSVHSPVKKVNYFVDQARVGQATDYEKLTLVVWRNGAVSPRDAVGLAAKLM
;
A
#
# COMPACT_ATOMS: atom_id res chain seq x y z
N LEU A 1 -3.71 16.04 -5.59
CA LEU A 1 -4.21 14.76 -5.05
C LEU A 1 -3.11 13.69 -4.94
N SER A 2 -2.16 13.65 -5.87
CA SER A 2 -1.04 12.68 -5.83
C SER A 2 -0.04 12.89 -4.70
N SER A 3 -0.03 14.06 -4.06
CA SER A 3 0.90 14.43 -2.98
C SER A 3 0.30 14.27 -1.58
N ILE A 4 -0.87 13.63 -1.46
CA ILE A 4 -1.47 13.32 -0.17
C ILE A 4 -0.66 12.23 0.51
N GLU A 5 -0.43 12.39 1.81
CA GLU A 5 0.27 11.42 2.62
C GLU A 5 -0.48 10.09 2.72
N GLY A 6 0.26 9.01 2.67
CA GLY A 6 -0.26 7.66 2.84
C GLY A 6 0.81 6.68 3.31
N ALA A 7 0.40 5.47 3.63
CA ALA A 7 1.28 4.40 4.07
C ALA A 7 1.61 3.45 2.91
N ALA A 8 2.84 2.94 2.90
CA ALA A 8 3.26 1.91 1.95
C ALA A 8 4.33 1.00 2.55
N VAL A 9 4.40 -0.22 2.04
CA VAL A 9 5.50 -1.13 2.31
C VAL A 9 6.74 -0.64 1.56
N THR A 10 7.83 -0.41 2.27
CA THR A 10 9.07 0.17 1.73
C THR A 10 10.23 -0.80 1.70
N ALA A 11 10.17 -1.87 2.48
CA ALA A 11 11.15 -2.95 2.46
C ALA A 11 10.50 -4.25 2.95
N VAL A 12 11.03 -5.37 2.49
CA VAL A 12 10.60 -6.70 2.93
C VAL A 12 11.79 -7.58 3.24
N ARG A 13 11.60 -8.51 4.17
CA ARG A 13 12.53 -9.62 4.43
C ARG A 13 11.73 -10.91 4.45
N VAL A 14 12.10 -11.84 3.57
CA VAL A 14 11.44 -13.14 3.46
C VAL A 14 12.41 -14.22 3.95
N GLU A 15 11.97 -15.04 4.88
CA GLU A 15 12.79 -16.13 5.40
C GLU A 15 13.14 -17.13 4.29
N GLY A 16 14.43 -17.46 4.17
CA GLY A 16 14.94 -18.35 3.13
C GLY A 16 15.19 -17.69 1.77
N VAL A 17 15.05 -16.38 1.67
CA VAL A 17 15.26 -15.60 0.44
C VAL A 17 16.35 -14.57 0.66
N LEU A 18 17.32 -14.51 -0.26
CA LEU A 18 18.45 -13.58 -0.19
C LEU A 18 18.31 -12.36 -1.11
N HIS A 19 17.51 -12.48 -2.18
CA HIS A 19 17.30 -11.41 -3.14
C HIS A 19 15.94 -11.54 -3.85
N GLU A 20 15.51 -10.47 -4.49
CA GLU A 20 14.18 -10.31 -5.09
C GLU A 20 13.82 -11.30 -6.22
N PHE A 21 14.82 -11.98 -6.80
CA PHE A 21 14.60 -12.95 -7.87
C PHE A 21 14.64 -14.41 -7.39
N SER A 22 14.73 -14.65 -6.10
CA SER A 22 14.77 -16.01 -5.54
C SER A 22 13.37 -16.64 -5.50
N PRO A 23 13.26 -17.96 -5.71
CA PRO A 23 12.04 -18.67 -5.37
C PRO A 23 11.81 -18.68 -3.87
N ILE A 24 10.54 -18.69 -3.45
CA ILE A 24 10.18 -18.82 -2.04
C ILE A 24 9.92 -20.29 -1.75
N PRO A 25 10.65 -20.91 -0.78
CA PRO A 25 10.45 -22.31 -0.45
C PRO A 25 8.98 -22.60 -0.05
N GLY A 26 8.35 -23.49 -0.83
CA GLY A 26 6.98 -23.95 -0.56
C GLY A 26 5.86 -23.01 -0.99
N ALA A 27 6.14 -21.86 -1.59
CA ALA A 27 5.14 -21.00 -2.20
C ALA A 27 5.07 -21.23 -3.72
N MET A 28 3.93 -20.97 -4.32
CA MET A 28 3.77 -21.03 -5.78
C MET A 28 4.39 -19.81 -6.45
N GLU A 29 4.33 -18.67 -5.79
CA GLU A 29 4.86 -17.40 -6.25
C GLU A 29 6.37 -17.30 -5.97
N ASP A 30 7.08 -16.59 -6.82
CA ASP A 30 8.44 -16.14 -6.53
C ASP A 30 8.43 -14.88 -5.64
N THR A 31 9.62 -14.43 -5.25
CA THR A 31 9.76 -13.25 -4.41
C THR A 31 9.24 -11.99 -5.09
N THR A 32 9.41 -11.87 -6.41
CA THR A 32 8.91 -10.71 -7.17
C THR A 32 7.39 -10.63 -7.13
N ASP A 33 6.70 -11.75 -7.35
CA ASP A 33 5.23 -11.82 -7.30
C ASP A 33 4.71 -11.52 -5.88
N LEU A 34 5.36 -12.07 -4.86
CA LEU A 34 5.04 -11.78 -3.47
C LEU A 34 5.15 -10.28 -3.16
N ILE A 35 6.24 -9.65 -3.57
CA ILE A 35 6.48 -8.22 -3.40
C ILE A 35 5.37 -7.39 -4.08
N LEU A 36 5.02 -7.72 -5.32
CA LEU A 36 3.96 -7.03 -6.06
C LEU A 36 2.60 -7.16 -5.35
N ASN A 37 2.30 -8.32 -4.81
CA ASN A 37 1.06 -8.55 -4.07
C ASN A 37 1.05 -7.77 -2.74
N LEU A 38 2.16 -7.75 -2.00
CA LEU A 38 2.29 -6.98 -0.77
C LEU A 38 2.15 -5.47 -1.00
N LYS A 39 2.70 -4.95 -2.09
CA LYS A 39 2.57 -3.53 -2.48
C LYS A 39 1.12 -3.13 -2.80
N ARG A 40 0.27 -4.08 -3.15
CA ARG A 40 -1.16 -3.84 -3.44
C ARG A 40 -2.05 -3.83 -2.19
N VAL A 41 -1.57 -4.34 -1.07
CA VAL A 41 -2.35 -4.34 0.18
C VAL A 41 -2.55 -2.90 0.64
N PRO A 42 -3.80 -2.43 0.72
CA PRO A 42 -4.06 -1.07 1.16
C PRO A 42 -3.90 -0.96 2.67
N LEU A 43 -3.06 -0.02 3.10
CA LEU A 43 -2.71 0.21 4.49
C LEU A 43 -3.05 1.64 4.91
N LYS A 44 -3.37 1.82 6.18
CA LYS A 44 -3.49 3.12 6.82
C LYS A 44 -2.67 3.12 8.11
N MET A 45 -1.76 4.09 8.24
CA MET A 45 -0.98 4.30 9.45
C MET A 45 -1.58 5.40 10.30
N HIS A 46 -1.54 5.20 11.62
CA HIS A 46 -1.98 6.18 12.62
C HIS A 46 -0.80 6.84 13.34
N VAL A 47 0.43 6.52 12.92
CA VAL A 47 1.68 7.09 13.45
C VAL A 47 2.53 7.63 12.30
N ASP A 48 3.47 8.50 12.62
CA ASP A 48 4.32 9.21 11.66
C ASP A 48 5.76 8.66 11.57
N HIS A 49 6.01 7.50 12.18
CA HIS A 49 7.32 6.82 12.18
C HIS A 49 7.22 5.43 11.52
N PRO A 50 8.35 4.87 11.05
CA PRO A 50 8.37 3.54 10.48
C PRO A 50 7.91 2.45 11.47
N LYS A 51 7.18 1.47 10.97
CA LYS A 51 6.73 0.30 11.72
C LYS A 51 7.05 -0.97 10.94
N THR A 52 7.16 -2.09 11.63
CA THR A 52 7.37 -3.41 11.02
C THR A 52 6.13 -4.28 11.23
N LEU A 53 5.58 -4.81 10.14
CA LEU A 53 4.53 -5.82 10.17
C LEU A 53 5.13 -7.20 9.96
N LEU A 54 4.52 -8.21 10.58
CA LEU A 54 4.89 -9.60 10.47
C LEU A 54 3.77 -10.40 9.80
N LEU A 55 4.16 -11.26 8.85
CA LEU A 55 3.29 -12.28 8.28
C LEU A 55 3.97 -13.62 8.50
N ARG A 56 3.36 -14.50 9.28
CA ARG A 56 3.85 -15.86 9.49
C ARG A 56 2.67 -16.83 9.46
N THR A 57 2.74 -17.78 8.55
CA THR A 57 1.71 -18.82 8.43
C THR A 57 2.32 -20.12 7.95
N SER A 58 1.78 -21.25 8.45
CA SER A 58 2.10 -22.61 7.99
C SER A 58 0.86 -23.31 7.45
N GLU A 59 -0.25 -22.59 7.34
CA GLU A 59 -1.49 -23.14 6.80
C GLU A 59 -1.38 -23.26 5.28
N PRO A 60 -1.59 -24.47 4.70
CA PRO A 60 -1.59 -24.62 3.25
C PRO A 60 -2.78 -23.93 2.62
N GLY A 61 -2.58 -23.40 1.42
CA GLY A 61 -3.61 -22.71 0.67
C GLY A 61 -3.31 -21.22 0.48
N GLU A 62 -4.35 -20.45 0.22
CA GLU A 62 -4.20 -19.02 -0.07
C GLU A 62 -3.85 -18.21 1.18
N VAL A 63 -2.75 -17.49 1.10
CA VAL A 63 -2.33 -16.52 2.11
C VAL A 63 -2.87 -15.15 1.71
N ARG A 64 -3.62 -14.53 2.60
CA ARG A 64 -4.27 -13.23 2.39
C ARG A 64 -3.81 -12.24 3.46
N ALA A 65 -4.11 -10.96 3.25
CA ALA A 65 -3.69 -9.89 4.17
C ALA A 65 -4.19 -10.09 5.62
N LYS A 66 -5.30 -10.81 5.83
CA LYS A 66 -5.79 -11.18 7.16
C LYS A 66 -4.82 -12.04 7.99
N HIS A 67 -3.87 -12.72 7.34
CA HIS A 67 -2.84 -13.51 8.02
C HIS A 67 -1.68 -12.66 8.56
N ILE A 68 -1.61 -11.39 8.20
CA ILE A 68 -0.66 -10.44 8.76
C ILE A 68 -1.00 -10.24 10.23
N THR A 69 0.02 -10.31 11.10
CA THR A 69 -0.16 -10.08 12.54
C THR A 69 -0.69 -8.65 12.77
N PRO A 70 -1.81 -8.46 13.47
CA PRO A 70 -2.37 -7.14 13.73
C PRO A 70 -1.40 -6.23 14.48
N ASP A 71 -1.37 -4.96 14.08
CA ASP A 71 -0.65 -3.90 14.78
C ASP A 71 -1.63 -2.76 15.08
N PRO A 72 -1.66 -2.20 16.30
CA PRO A 72 -2.61 -1.16 16.67
C PRO A 72 -2.42 0.16 15.91
N ASP A 73 -1.22 0.39 15.37
CA ASP A 73 -0.87 1.61 14.64
C ASP A 73 -1.06 1.50 13.13
N ILE A 74 -1.34 0.30 12.62
CA ILE A 74 -1.52 0.03 11.19
C ILE A 74 -2.82 -0.72 10.96
N GLU A 75 -3.67 -0.15 10.13
CA GLU A 75 -4.93 -0.75 9.69
C GLU A 75 -4.78 -1.34 8.30
N ILE A 76 -5.15 -2.61 8.14
CA ILE A 76 -5.25 -3.29 6.85
C ILE A 76 -6.67 -3.07 6.32
N LEU A 77 -6.81 -2.33 5.22
CA LEU A 77 -8.11 -1.89 4.71
C LEU A 77 -8.81 -2.98 3.90
N ASP A 78 -8.07 -3.94 3.35
CA ASP A 78 -8.60 -5.10 2.62
C ASP A 78 -7.97 -6.38 3.16
N PRO A 79 -8.57 -7.03 4.17
CA PRO A 79 -8.07 -8.28 4.74
C PRO A 79 -8.07 -9.44 3.75
N GLU A 80 -8.88 -9.40 2.70
CA GLU A 80 -9.00 -10.43 1.68
C GLU A 80 -8.02 -10.27 0.51
N ALA A 81 -7.17 -9.24 0.53
CA ALA A 81 -6.14 -9.06 -0.48
C ALA A 81 -5.22 -10.28 -0.56
N TYR A 82 -5.07 -10.82 -1.77
CA TYR A 82 -4.26 -12.01 -2.04
C TYR A 82 -2.76 -11.69 -1.92
N ILE A 83 -2.01 -12.56 -1.25
CA ILE A 83 -0.56 -12.41 -1.08
C ILE A 83 0.20 -13.53 -1.79
N ALA A 84 -0.08 -14.79 -1.43
CA ALA A 84 0.60 -15.95 -1.98
C ALA A 84 -0.20 -17.23 -1.79
N THR A 85 0.24 -18.33 -2.39
CA THR A 85 -0.29 -19.67 -2.16
C THR A 85 0.79 -20.56 -1.59
N LEU A 86 0.52 -21.15 -0.42
CA LEU A 86 1.47 -21.97 0.31
C LEU A 86 1.12 -23.46 0.17
N GLY A 87 2.13 -24.28 -0.12
CA GLY A 87 2.02 -25.72 -0.17
C GLY A 87 2.01 -26.37 1.23
N ALA A 88 1.52 -27.61 1.30
CA ALA A 88 1.49 -28.36 2.54
C ALA A 88 2.91 -28.58 3.12
N GLY A 89 3.05 -28.44 4.43
CA GLY A 89 4.31 -28.64 5.15
C GLY A 89 5.32 -27.49 5.00
N SER A 90 4.90 -26.38 4.40
CA SER A 90 5.76 -25.18 4.22
C SER A 90 5.34 -24.08 5.18
N THR A 91 6.27 -23.17 5.46
CA THR A 91 6.02 -21.96 6.27
C THR A 91 6.42 -20.75 5.49
N LEU A 92 5.56 -19.75 5.45
CA LEU A 92 5.87 -18.43 4.91
C LEU A 92 6.06 -17.46 6.07
N ALA A 93 7.25 -16.86 6.16
CA ALA A 93 7.57 -15.84 7.14
C ALA A 93 8.12 -14.59 6.43
N VAL A 94 7.42 -13.48 6.56
CA VAL A 94 7.73 -12.21 5.91
C VAL A 94 7.69 -11.09 6.95
N GLU A 95 8.71 -10.27 6.97
CA GLU A 95 8.72 -8.99 7.67
C GLU A 95 8.58 -7.87 6.65
N MET A 96 7.73 -6.90 6.94
CA MET A 96 7.45 -5.77 6.06
C MET A 96 7.68 -4.48 6.82
N ARG A 97 8.55 -3.60 6.31
CA ARG A 97 8.67 -2.25 6.83
C ARG A 97 7.65 -1.36 6.16
N VAL A 98 6.86 -0.66 6.97
CA VAL A 98 5.82 0.27 6.51
C VAL A 98 6.20 1.66 6.96
N LYS A 99 6.15 2.61 6.04
CA LYS A 99 6.45 4.03 6.30
C LYS A 99 5.33 4.92 5.81
N PRO A 100 5.07 6.04 6.50
CA PRO A 100 4.32 7.15 5.94
C PRO A 100 5.17 7.87 4.89
N GLY A 101 4.53 8.45 3.90
CA GLY A 101 5.21 9.21 2.85
C GLY A 101 4.24 9.83 1.86
N ARG A 102 4.78 10.45 0.82
CA ARG A 102 4.01 11.14 -0.21
C ARG A 102 4.49 10.75 -1.60
N GLY A 103 3.54 10.55 -2.50
CA GLY A 103 3.82 10.24 -3.89
C GLY A 103 4.62 8.95 -4.07
N TYR A 104 5.55 8.97 -5.01
CA TYR A 104 6.45 7.85 -5.32
C TYR A 104 7.81 8.05 -4.66
N VAL A 105 8.31 7.00 -4.04
CA VAL A 105 9.66 6.94 -3.44
C VAL A 105 10.38 5.75 -4.04
N SER A 106 11.58 5.97 -4.60
CA SER A 106 12.39 4.90 -5.18
C SER A 106 12.98 3.97 -4.12
N ALA A 107 13.31 2.75 -4.51
CA ALA A 107 13.92 1.76 -3.62
C ALA A 107 15.21 2.26 -2.96
N ASP A 108 16.04 3.00 -3.70
CA ASP A 108 17.28 3.57 -3.16
C ASP A 108 17.04 4.55 -2.00
N LYS A 109 15.95 5.31 -2.06
CA LYS A 109 15.54 6.22 -0.99
C LYS A 109 14.85 5.52 0.17
N ASN A 110 14.31 4.34 -0.06
CA ASN A 110 13.72 3.49 0.97
C ASN A 110 14.75 2.60 1.67
N PHE A 111 15.98 2.59 1.19
CA PHE A 111 17.07 1.90 1.87
C PHE A 111 17.46 2.67 3.13
N ASP A 112 17.25 2.05 4.29
CA ASP A 112 17.67 2.59 5.58
C ASP A 112 18.95 1.89 6.04
N GLU A 113 19.89 2.65 6.58
CA GLU A 113 21.18 2.13 7.05
C GLU A 113 21.04 1.13 8.21
N ASP A 114 19.91 1.18 8.93
CA ASP A 114 19.59 0.25 10.02
C ASP A 114 19.01 -1.10 9.55
N LEU A 115 18.71 -1.23 8.24
CA LEU A 115 18.25 -2.50 7.67
C LEU A 115 19.41 -3.51 7.62
N SER A 116 19.22 -4.64 8.31
CA SER A 116 20.18 -5.72 8.30
C SER A 116 20.20 -6.47 6.96
N ILE A 117 21.19 -7.32 6.78
CA ILE A 117 21.32 -8.18 5.60
C ILE A 117 20.04 -9.03 5.44
N GLY A 118 19.57 -9.16 4.23
CA GLY A 118 18.35 -9.91 3.88
C GLY A 118 17.12 -9.05 3.67
N TRP A 119 17.14 -7.77 4.06
CA TRP A 119 16.11 -6.82 3.71
C TRP A 119 16.24 -6.38 2.25
N ILE A 120 15.13 -6.39 1.54
CA ILE A 120 15.01 -5.95 0.16
C ILE A 120 14.28 -4.62 0.16
N PRO A 121 14.94 -3.50 -0.19
CA PRO A 121 14.28 -2.21 -0.32
C PRO A 121 13.38 -2.21 -1.55
N LEU A 122 12.22 -1.59 -1.44
CA LEU A 122 11.22 -1.51 -2.50
C LEU A 122 10.96 -0.06 -2.88
N ASP A 123 10.64 0.14 -4.15
CA ASP A 123 9.96 1.37 -4.57
C ASP A 123 8.53 1.37 -4.02
N SER A 124 8.04 2.53 -3.61
CA SER A 124 6.73 2.65 -2.96
C SER A 124 5.90 3.80 -3.52
N VAL A 125 4.59 3.56 -3.62
CA VAL A 125 3.60 4.56 -3.95
C VAL A 125 2.74 4.80 -2.72
N HIS A 126 2.91 5.95 -2.09
CA HIS A 126 2.25 6.29 -0.82
C HIS A 126 0.88 6.90 -1.00
N SER A 127 0.59 7.50 -2.16
CA SER A 127 -0.69 8.16 -2.39
C SER A 127 -1.87 7.22 -2.20
N PRO A 128 -2.85 7.56 -1.34
CA PRO A 128 -4.07 6.79 -1.20
C PRO A 128 -5.02 6.98 -2.39
N VAL A 129 -4.77 7.96 -3.23
CA VAL A 129 -5.56 8.25 -4.44
C VAL A 129 -4.95 7.51 -5.62
N LYS A 130 -5.76 6.67 -6.26
CA LYS A 130 -5.34 5.83 -7.40
C LYS A 130 -5.55 6.52 -8.73
N LYS A 131 -6.68 7.22 -8.87
CA LYS A 131 -7.08 7.88 -10.11
C LYS A 131 -8.02 9.02 -9.80
N VAL A 132 -7.94 10.08 -10.59
CA VAL A 132 -8.85 11.22 -10.55
C VAL A 132 -9.34 11.51 -11.96
N ASN A 133 -10.63 11.78 -12.09
CA ASN A 133 -11.22 12.33 -13.30
C ASN A 133 -12.08 13.54 -12.94
N TYR A 134 -12.28 14.43 -13.88
CA TYR A 134 -13.14 15.60 -13.68
C TYR A 134 -14.02 15.86 -14.90
N PHE A 135 -15.19 16.45 -14.64
CA PHE A 135 -16.13 16.89 -15.64
C PHE A 135 -16.58 18.30 -15.30
N VAL A 136 -16.69 19.14 -16.30
CA VAL A 136 -17.21 20.50 -16.18
C VAL A 136 -18.49 20.59 -17.02
N ASP A 137 -19.59 20.85 -16.36
CA ASP A 137 -20.91 21.01 -16.99
C ASP A 137 -21.46 22.40 -16.72
N GLN A 138 -22.31 22.88 -17.60
CA GLN A 138 -23.05 24.11 -17.34
C GLN A 138 -24.05 23.88 -16.21
N ALA A 139 -24.11 24.81 -15.27
CA ALA A 139 -25.04 24.76 -14.16
C ALA A 139 -25.97 25.98 -14.19
N ARG A 140 -27.23 25.74 -13.86
CA ARG A 140 -28.20 26.79 -13.69
C ARG A 140 -28.42 27.06 -12.21
N VAL A 141 -28.26 28.32 -11.81
CA VAL A 141 -28.56 28.78 -10.45
C VAL A 141 -29.70 29.80 -10.56
N GLY A 142 -30.93 29.35 -10.29
CA GLY A 142 -32.12 30.15 -10.51
C GLY A 142 -32.31 30.48 -12.00
N GLN A 143 -32.28 31.78 -12.35
CA GLN A 143 -32.37 32.23 -13.75
C GLN A 143 -30.98 32.47 -14.38
N ALA A 144 -29.91 32.42 -13.61
CA ALA A 144 -28.55 32.58 -14.13
C ALA A 144 -28.05 31.27 -14.75
N THR A 145 -27.50 31.34 -15.96
CA THR A 145 -27.04 30.20 -16.76
C THR A 145 -25.54 30.23 -17.01
N ASP A 146 -24.82 31.16 -16.42
CA ASP A 146 -23.39 31.45 -16.60
C ASP A 146 -22.51 30.80 -15.53
N TYR A 147 -23.06 29.84 -14.78
CA TYR A 147 -22.30 29.04 -13.81
C TYR A 147 -21.87 27.70 -14.39
N GLU A 148 -20.73 27.23 -13.88
CA GLU A 148 -20.20 25.91 -14.21
C GLU A 148 -20.24 25.00 -12.97
N LYS A 149 -20.50 23.72 -13.21
CA LYS A 149 -20.46 22.67 -12.20
C LYS A 149 -19.24 21.80 -12.42
N LEU A 150 -18.33 21.77 -11.44
CA LEU A 150 -17.19 20.86 -11.43
C LEU A 150 -17.58 19.56 -10.70
N THR A 151 -17.47 18.44 -11.37
CA THR A 151 -17.61 17.10 -10.79
C THR A 151 -16.24 16.43 -10.76
N LEU A 152 -15.78 16.04 -9.57
CA LEU A 152 -14.55 15.27 -9.37
C LEU A 152 -14.90 13.84 -9.00
N VAL A 153 -14.28 12.87 -9.71
CA VAL A 153 -14.38 11.45 -9.40
C VAL A 153 -13.01 10.98 -8.94
N VAL A 154 -12.94 10.47 -7.70
CA VAL A 154 -11.70 10.09 -7.03
C VAL A 154 -11.75 8.60 -6.70
N TRP A 155 -10.86 7.82 -7.31
CA TRP A 155 -10.63 6.42 -6.96
C TRP A 155 -9.53 6.34 -5.90
N ARG A 156 -9.81 5.66 -4.82
CA ARG A 156 -8.95 5.58 -3.64
C ARG A 156 -8.77 4.16 -3.14
N ASN A 157 -7.82 3.96 -2.25
CA ASN A 157 -7.56 2.67 -1.60
C ASN A 157 -8.38 2.42 -0.31
N GLY A 158 -9.18 3.39 0.13
CA GLY A 158 -9.97 3.32 1.37
C GLY A 158 -9.38 4.10 2.54
N ALA A 159 -8.11 4.53 2.48
CA ALA A 159 -7.44 5.23 3.58
C ALA A 159 -7.96 6.65 3.81
N VAL A 160 -8.55 7.28 2.81
CA VAL A 160 -9.06 8.66 2.86
C VAL A 160 -10.40 8.73 2.13
N SER A 161 -11.33 9.58 2.61
CA SER A 161 -12.57 9.86 1.87
C SER A 161 -12.27 10.75 0.66
N PRO A 162 -13.07 10.70 -0.43
CA PRO A 162 -12.89 11.60 -1.57
C PRO A 162 -12.93 13.08 -1.18
N ARG A 163 -13.82 13.44 -0.27
CA ARG A 163 -13.96 14.80 0.26
C ARG A 163 -12.72 15.25 1.01
N ASP A 164 -12.19 14.40 1.90
CA ASP A 164 -10.99 14.70 2.68
C ASP A 164 -9.76 14.77 1.78
N ALA A 165 -9.68 13.89 0.76
CA ALA A 165 -8.60 13.92 -0.23
C ALA A 165 -8.53 15.26 -0.94
N VAL A 166 -9.67 15.79 -1.42
CA VAL A 166 -9.75 17.09 -2.06
C VAL A 166 -9.39 18.21 -1.09
N GLY A 167 -9.91 18.17 0.14
CA GLY A 167 -9.62 19.16 1.18
C GLY A 167 -8.14 19.20 1.56
N LEU A 168 -7.49 18.05 1.72
CA LEU A 168 -6.06 17.95 2.00
C LEU A 168 -5.21 18.44 0.82
N ALA A 169 -5.59 18.08 -0.41
CA ALA A 169 -4.92 18.56 -1.62
C ALA A 169 -4.99 20.09 -1.74
N ALA A 170 -6.13 20.68 -1.42
CA ALA A 170 -6.30 22.13 -1.45
C ALA A 170 -5.42 22.86 -0.42
N LYS A 171 -5.15 22.24 0.74
CA LYS A 171 -4.23 22.79 1.74
C LYS A 171 -2.76 22.73 1.33
N LEU A 172 -2.40 21.85 0.39
CA LEU A 172 -1.02 21.73 -0.12
C LEU A 172 -0.72 22.74 -1.24
N MET A 173 -1.74 23.39 -1.77
CA MET A 173 -1.61 24.45 -2.80
C MET A 173 -1.42 25.82 -2.16
#